data_181e2c61c0e3101030946eacbe9212e6
#
_entry.id   181e2c61c0e3101030946eacbe9212e6
#
_cell.length_a   1.000
_cell.length_b   1.000
_cell.length_c   1.000
_cell.angle_alpha   90.00
_cell.angle_beta   90.00
_cell.angle_gamma   90.00
#
_symmetry.space_group_name_H-M   'P 1'
#
loop_
_entity.id
_entity.type
_entity.pdbx_description
1 polymer ?
#
loop_
_entity_poly.entity_id
_entity_poly.type
_entity_poly.pdbx_seq_one_letter_code
_entity_poly.pdbx_strand_id
1 'polypeptide(L)'
;MVTSINPCCALLRLLSYGILMDIVPAALAHPVQAPPPAYGVAARQAGVPSEVLFAVALQESGVMLRGQRLPWPWTLNIAGTAHYFANQTEACRTLLLALKQHPATRVDTGLAQINLGYQKRFYRHPCELLIPHRNLAIAAKILREQYRSGEGWLEAVGRYHRPAGGPLAAGYRHSVSKHMNQLTAARSKQP
;
A
#
# COMPACT_ATOMS: atom_id res chain seq x y z
N MET A 1 -34.31 -72.93 52.31
CA MET A 1 -35.36 -73.02 51.31
C MET A 1 -35.32 -71.79 50.46
N VAL A 2 -35.40 -71.95 49.20
CA VAL A 2 -35.54 -71.02 48.10
C VAL A 2 -34.23 -70.44 47.58
N THR A 3 -33.83 -71.00 46.47
CA THR A 3 -32.81 -70.66 45.52
C THR A 3 -33.16 -69.39 44.75
N SER A 4 -32.19 -68.50 44.57
CA SER A 4 -32.28 -67.37 43.62
C SER A 4 -31.22 -67.47 42.55
N ILE A 5 -31.67 -67.49 41.32
CA ILE A 5 -30.91 -67.61 40.09
C ILE A 5 -30.57 -66.19 39.61
N ASN A 6 -29.31 -65.94 39.40
CA ASN A 6 -28.84 -64.70 38.75
C ASN A 6 -28.67 -64.90 37.26
N PRO A 7 -29.25 -64.06 36.36
CA PRO A 7 -28.87 -64.04 34.97
C PRO A 7 -27.75 -63.04 34.68
N CYS A 8 -26.80 -63.55 33.98
CA CYS A 8 -25.65 -62.86 33.43
C CYS A 8 -26.08 -61.80 32.42
N CYS A 9 -25.78 -60.50 32.68
CA CYS A 9 -25.94 -59.43 31.70
C CYS A 9 -24.60 -59.18 30.98
N ALA A 10 -24.57 -59.58 29.72
CA ALA A 10 -23.47 -59.27 28.83
C ALA A 10 -23.52 -57.76 28.46
N LEU A 11 -22.55 -57.01 28.88
CA LEU A 11 -22.36 -55.60 28.48
C LEU A 11 -21.69 -55.52 27.10
N LEU A 12 -22.49 -55.23 26.11
CA LEU A 12 -21.98 -54.86 24.75
C LEU A 12 -21.39 -53.48 24.84
N ARG A 13 -20.05 -53.34 24.80
CA ARG A 13 -19.33 -52.05 24.63
C ARG A 13 -19.39 -51.65 23.18
N LEU A 14 -20.25 -50.71 22.84
CA LEU A 14 -20.20 -49.95 21.59
C LEU A 14 -19.02 -48.96 21.66
N LEU A 15 -17.96 -49.23 20.93
CA LEU A 15 -16.85 -48.31 20.66
C LEU A 15 -17.36 -47.26 19.65
N SER A 16 -17.76 -46.10 20.14
CA SER A 16 -18.04 -44.92 19.30
C SER A 16 -16.71 -44.35 18.83
N TYR A 17 -16.31 -44.61 17.60
CA TYR A 17 -15.25 -43.86 16.93
C TYR A 17 -15.79 -42.48 16.61
N GLY A 18 -15.52 -41.50 17.46
CA GLY A 18 -15.72 -40.10 17.18
C GLY A 18 -14.65 -39.64 16.18
N ILE A 19 -15.06 -39.40 14.93
CA ILE A 19 -14.26 -38.70 13.94
C ILE A 19 -14.14 -37.26 14.42
N LEU A 20 -13.01 -36.89 15.04
CA LEU A 20 -12.65 -35.50 15.21
C LEU A 20 -12.35 -34.96 13.81
N MET A 21 -13.30 -34.21 13.25
CA MET A 21 -13.01 -33.33 12.12
C MET A 21 -12.16 -32.18 12.66
N ASP A 22 -10.87 -32.19 12.36
CA ASP A 22 -9.99 -31.04 12.52
C ASP A 22 -10.52 -29.92 11.64
N ILE A 23 -11.25 -28.98 12.26
CA ILE A 23 -11.60 -27.72 11.63
C ILE A 23 -10.31 -26.92 11.53
N VAL A 24 -9.56 -27.12 10.46
CA VAL A 24 -8.45 -26.23 10.10
C VAL A 24 -9.08 -24.84 9.85
N PRO A 25 -8.76 -23.82 10.68
CA PRO A 25 -9.27 -22.48 10.41
C PRO A 25 -8.77 -22.07 9.03
N ALA A 26 -9.69 -21.85 8.09
CA ALA A 26 -9.37 -21.25 6.82
C ALA A 26 -8.67 -19.92 7.13
N ALA A 27 -7.37 -19.87 6.90
CA ALA A 27 -6.62 -18.64 7.01
C ALA A 27 -7.35 -17.62 6.12
N LEU A 28 -7.92 -16.58 6.74
CA LEU A 28 -8.55 -15.47 6.04
C LEU A 28 -7.50 -14.86 5.13
N ALA A 29 -7.46 -15.32 3.88
CA ALA A 29 -6.64 -14.71 2.86
C ALA A 29 -7.12 -13.27 2.73
N HIS A 30 -6.32 -12.32 3.20
CA HIS A 30 -6.63 -10.91 3.00
C HIS A 30 -6.79 -10.68 1.50
N PRO A 31 -7.93 -10.07 1.07
CA PRO A 31 -8.16 -9.85 -0.34
C PRO A 31 -7.02 -9.00 -0.88
N VAL A 32 -6.45 -9.49 -1.94
CA VAL A 32 -5.37 -8.85 -2.62
C VAL A 32 -5.87 -7.61 -3.30
N GLN A 33 -5.23 -6.52 -2.98
CA GLN A 33 -5.61 -5.21 -3.47
C GLN A 33 -5.03 -4.98 -4.87
N ALA A 34 -5.88 -5.04 -5.89
CA ALA A 34 -5.53 -4.51 -7.22
C ALA A 34 -5.44 -2.97 -7.16
N PRO A 35 -4.57 -2.35 -7.99
CA PRO A 35 -4.54 -0.90 -8.10
C PRO A 35 -5.94 -0.34 -8.41
N PRO A 36 -6.45 0.64 -7.64
CA PRO A 36 -7.72 1.29 -7.96
C PRO A 36 -7.71 1.92 -9.36
N PRO A 37 -8.85 2.06 -10.06
CA PRO A 37 -8.92 2.52 -11.45
C PRO A 37 -8.19 3.85 -11.72
N ALA A 38 -8.17 4.77 -10.75
CA ALA A 38 -7.49 6.05 -10.88
C ALA A 38 -5.96 5.91 -11.12
N TYR A 39 -5.34 4.89 -10.54
CA TYR A 39 -3.91 4.57 -10.79
C TYR A 39 -3.69 4.11 -12.22
N GLY A 40 -4.59 3.25 -12.73
CA GLY A 40 -4.54 2.80 -14.12
C GLY A 40 -4.68 3.95 -15.12
N VAL A 41 -5.54 4.93 -14.84
CA VAL A 41 -5.70 6.13 -15.70
C VAL A 41 -4.41 6.94 -15.74
N ALA A 42 -3.88 7.33 -14.57
CA ALA A 42 -2.67 8.15 -14.47
C ALA A 42 -1.45 7.43 -15.06
N ALA A 43 -1.30 6.14 -14.79
CA ALA A 43 -0.20 5.31 -15.25
C ALA A 43 -0.19 5.18 -16.78
N ARG A 44 -1.33 4.88 -17.41
CA ARG A 44 -1.44 4.79 -18.88
C ARG A 44 -1.09 6.09 -19.57
N GLN A 45 -1.53 7.23 -19.05
CA GLN A 45 -1.21 8.54 -19.63
C GLN A 45 0.28 8.85 -19.66
N ALA A 46 1.04 8.29 -18.73
CA ALA A 46 2.49 8.48 -18.64
C ALA A 46 3.32 7.29 -19.16
N GLY A 47 2.69 6.19 -19.60
CA GLY A 47 3.39 4.98 -20.02
C GLY A 47 4.11 4.27 -18.86
N VAL A 48 3.49 4.23 -17.68
CA VAL A 48 4.00 3.58 -16.47
C VAL A 48 3.08 2.40 -16.11
N PRO A 49 3.60 1.26 -15.62
CA PRO A 49 2.74 0.20 -15.09
C PRO A 49 1.95 0.67 -13.87
N SER A 50 0.66 0.36 -13.83
CA SER A 50 -0.23 0.79 -12.73
C SER A 50 0.20 0.24 -11.37
N GLU A 51 0.74 -0.97 -11.35
CA GLU A 51 1.25 -1.67 -10.18
C GLU A 51 2.46 -0.96 -9.58
N VAL A 52 3.34 -0.40 -10.43
CA VAL A 52 4.49 0.39 -9.99
C VAL A 52 4.02 1.68 -9.32
N LEU A 53 3.12 2.42 -9.96
CA LEU A 53 2.58 3.67 -9.41
C LEU A 53 1.85 3.43 -8.08
N PHE A 54 1.07 2.35 -8.00
CA PHE A 54 0.35 2.01 -6.78
C PHE A 54 1.28 1.56 -5.65
N ALA A 55 2.30 0.75 -5.95
CA ALA A 55 3.31 0.32 -4.98
C ALA A 55 4.12 1.51 -4.42
N VAL A 56 4.45 2.50 -5.26
CA VAL A 56 5.04 3.76 -4.81
C VAL A 56 4.11 4.49 -3.85
N ALA A 57 2.83 4.67 -4.19
CA ALA A 57 1.88 5.34 -3.31
C ALA A 57 1.66 4.59 -1.98
N LEU A 58 1.66 3.24 -1.99
CA LEU A 58 1.62 2.43 -0.76
C LEU A 58 2.85 2.68 0.12
N GLN A 59 4.02 2.85 -0.47
CA GLN A 59 5.25 3.16 0.26
C GLN A 59 5.22 4.58 0.84
N GLU A 60 4.76 5.55 0.07
CA GLU A 60 4.84 6.98 0.40
C GLU A 60 3.80 7.44 1.42
N SER A 61 2.55 7.00 1.27
CA SER A 61 1.44 7.49 2.08
C SER A 61 0.56 6.39 2.68
N GLY A 62 1.03 5.13 2.66
CA GLY A 62 0.23 3.99 3.09
C GLY A 62 -0.08 3.99 4.58
N VAL A 63 -1.37 3.95 4.91
CA VAL A 63 -1.91 3.78 6.27
C VAL A 63 -2.61 2.43 6.39
N MET A 64 -2.66 1.88 7.61
CA MET A 64 -3.46 0.70 7.89
C MET A 64 -4.92 1.09 8.13
N LEU A 65 -5.82 0.61 7.27
CA LEU A 65 -7.25 0.84 7.39
C LEU A 65 -7.99 -0.48 7.24
N ARG A 66 -8.75 -0.88 8.25
CA ARG A 66 -9.52 -2.14 8.27
C ARG A 66 -8.69 -3.38 7.88
N GLY A 67 -7.47 -3.46 8.41
CA GLY A 67 -6.55 -4.58 8.14
C GLY A 67 -5.83 -4.53 6.79
N GLN A 68 -6.04 -3.50 5.97
CA GLN A 68 -5.37 -3.31 4.68
C GLN A 68 -4.51 -2.05 4.69
N ARG A 69 -3.36 -2.10 4.00
CA ARG A 69 -2.54 -0.91 3.76
C ARG A 69 -3.06 -0.18 2.54
N LEU A 70 -3.47 1.08 2.70
CA LEU A 70 -4.03 1.93 1.65
C LEU A 70 -3.27 3.25 1.57
N PRO A 71 -2.96 3.77 0.36
CA PRO A 71 -2.43 5.12 0.23
C PRO A 71 -3.44 6.17 0.70
N TRP A 72 -3.00 7.13 1.52
CA TRP A 72 -3.87 8.17 2.05
C TRP A 72 -3.66 9.50 1.32
N PRO A 73 -4.70 10.08 0.70
CA PRO A 73 -4.53 11.21 -0.22
C PRO A 73 -4.13 12.51 0.47
N TRP A 74 -4.54 12.70 1.71
CA TRP A 74 -4.29 13.93 2.46
C TRP A 74 -3.19 13.72 3.50
N THR A 75 -2.03 13.30 2.97
CA THR A 75 -0.80 13.08 3.75
C THR A 75 0.19 14.21 3.45
N LEU A 76 0.80 14.76 4.49
CA LEU A 76 1.92 15.68 4.40
C LEU A 76 3.11 15.08 5.14
N ASN A 77 4.30 15.24 4.59
CA ASN A 77 5.54 15.12 5.34
C ASN A 77 6.11 16.52 5.49
N ILE A 78 6.22 16.99 6.72
CA ILE A 78 6.75 18.31 7.04
C ILE A 78 8.03 18.12 7.83
N ALA A 79 9.15 18.45 7.22
CA ALA A 79 10.49 18.36 7.83
C ALA A 79 10.84 16.96 8.39
N GLY A 80 10.31 15.88 7.78
CA GLY A 80 10.52 14.50 8.17
C GLY A 80 9.42 13.92 9.06
N THR A 81 8.41 14.70 9.43
CA THR A 81 7.27 14.24 10.24
C THR A 81 6.03 14.05 9.37
N ALA A 82 5.44 12.87 9.40
CA ALA A 82 4.23 12.54 8.66
C ALA A 82 2.97 13.02 9.40
N HIS A 83 2.05 13.63 8.66
CA HIS A 83 0.76 14.11 9.13
C HIS A 83 -0.35 13.60 8.21
N TYR A 84 -1.45 13.12 8.80
CA TYR A 84 -2.60 12.56 8.09
C TYR A 84 -3.85 13.36 8.44
N PHE A 85 -4.61 13.76 7.43
CA PHE A 85 -5.79 14.62 7.62
C PHE A 85 -7.05 13.91 7.17
N ALA A 86 -8.19 14.30 7.73
CA ALA A 86 -9.48 13.73 7.37
C ALA A 86 -9.97 14.19 6.00
N ASN A 87 -9.55 15.39 5.55
CA ASN A 87 -9.99 15.98 4.28
C ASN A 87 -8.93 16.92 3.68
N GLN A 88 -9.15 17.28 2.41
CA GLN A 88 -8.27 18.17 1.65
C GLN A 88 -8.15 19.56 2.26
N THR A 89 -9.22 20.11 2.79
CA THR A 89 -9.25 21.48 3.33
C THR A 89 -8.33 21.63 4.53
N GLU A 90 -8.36 20.69 5.45
CA GLU A 90 -7.47 20.66 6.62
C GLU A 90 -6.01 20.47 6.21
N ALA A 91 -5.74 19.53 5.32
CA ALA A 91 -4.41 19.30 4.77
C ALA A 91 -3.86 20.56 4.07
N CYS A 92 -4.68 21.23 3.26
CA CYS A 92 -4.29 22.45 2.55
C CYS A 92 -3.97 23.60 3.53
N ARG A 93 -4.80 23.81 4.55
CA ARG A 93 -4.55 24.81 5.59
C ARG A 93 -3.20 24.57 6.27
N THR A 94 -2.96 23.33 6.70
CA THR A 94 -1.71 22.96 7.37
C THR A 94 -0.51 23.09 6.42
N LEU A 95 -0.66 22.69 5.16
CA LEU A 95 0.38 22.85 4.13
C LEU A 95 0.81 24.30 3.97
N LEU A 96 -0.14 25.24 3.86
CA LEU A 96 0.14 26.67 3.72
C LEU A 96 0.82 27.27 4.96
N LEU A 97 0.46 26.79 6.16
CA LEU A 97 1.14 27.17 7.40
C LEU A 97 2.56 26.62 7.46
N ALA A 98 2.75 25.34 7.07
CA ALA A 98 4.07 24.72 7.03
C ALA A 98 5.05 25.48 6.09
N LEU A 99 4.57 25.95 4.94
CA LEU A 99 5.38 26.70 3.99
C LEU A 99 5.82 28.09 4.47
N LYS A 100 5.20 28.62 5.54
CA LYS A 100 5.70 29.84 6.21
C LYS A 100 6.84 29.55 7.17
N GLN A 101 7.00 28.30 7.62
CA GLN A 101 7.95 27.89 8.65
C GLN A 101 9.09 27.03 8.10
N HIS A 102 8.88 26.35 6.97
CA HIS A 102 9.82 25.41 6.38
C HIS A 102 10.03 25.70 4.90
N PRO A 103 11.23 25.50 4.37
CA PRO A 103 11.48 25.59 2.94
C PRO A 103 10.69 24.50 2.21
N ALA A 104 10.18 24.82 1.02
CA ALA A 104 9.36 23.91 0.22
C ALA A 104 10.06 22.56 -0.08
N THR A 105 11.40 22.53 -0.10
CA THR A 105 12.20 21.29 -0.27
C THR A 105 12.10 20.32 0.91
N ARG A 106 11.53 20.75 2.03
CA ARG A 106 11.27 19.91 3.21
C ARG A 106 9.80 19.58 3.41
N VAL A 107 8.99 19.78 2.37
CA VAL A 107 7.54 19.46 2.44
C VAL A 107 7.15 18.58 1.26
N ASP A 108 6.64 17.38 1.57
CA ASP A 108 6.10 16.44 0.61
C ASP A 108 4.59 16.29 0.82
N THR A 109 3.82 16.03 -0.24
CA THR A 109 2.37 16.05 -0.16
C THR A 109 1.67 15.03 -1.04
N GLY A 110 0.58 14.50 -0.52
CA GLY A 110 -0.38 13.67 -1.24
C GLY A 110 0.00 12.20 -1.30
N LEU A 111 -0.71 11.45 -2.16
CA LEU A 111 -0.59 10.00 -2.33
C LEU A 111 0.83 9.52 -2.58
N ALA A 112 1.57 10.22 -3.43
CA ALA A 112 2.91 9.85 -3.87
C ALA A 112 3.99 10.81 -3.31
N GLN A 113 3.68 11.56 -2.26
CA GLN A 113 4.59 12.47 -1.53
C GLN A 113 5.44 13.34 -2.47
N ILE A 114 4.72 14.11 -3.31
CA ILE A 114 5.38 15.05 -4.24
C ILE A 114 6.05 16.16 -3.44
N ASN A 115 7.37 16.31 -3.61
CA ASN A 115 8.15 17.36 -2.96
C ASN A 115 7.85 18.73 -3.59
N LEU A 116 7.44 19.69 -2.77
CA LEU A 116 7.03 21.00 -3.25
C LEU A 116 8.18 21.83 -3.83
N GLY A 117 9.37 21.71 -3.29
CA GLY A 117 10.52 22.48 -3.76
C GLY A 117 11.06 21.98 -5.09
N TYR A 118 11.30 20.67 -5.19
CA TYR A 118 11.89 20.06 -6.40
C TYR A 118 10.92 19.94 -7.57
N GLN A 119 9.60 19.88 -7.30
CA GLN A 119 8.58 19.66 -8.32
C GLN A 119 7.73 20.90 -8.63
N LYS A 120 8.25 22.09 -8.37
CA LYS A 120 7.57 23.39 -8.56
C LYS A 120 6.97 23.59 -9.97
N ARG A 121 7.56 22.99 -10.98
CA ARG A 121 7.11 23.04 -12.39
C ARG A 121 5.74 22.41 -12.63
N PHE A 122 5.24 21.53 -11.73
CA PHE A 122 4.01 20.79 -11.94
C PHE A 122 2.76 21.41 -11.31
N TYR A 123 2.90 22.47 -10.54
CA TYR A 123 1.74 23.09 -9.87
C TYR A 123 1.88 24.61 -9.83
N ARG A 124 0.74 25.28 -9.79
CA ARG A 124 0.66 26.75 -9.58
C ARG A 124 0.41 27.08 -8.12
N HIS A 125 -0.50 26.32 -7.49
CA HIS A 125 -0.83 26.46 -6.07
C HIS A 125 -0.53 25.16 -5.32
N PRO A 126 0.12 25.18 -4.13
CA PRO A 126 0.55 23.98 -3.42
C PRO A 126 -0.58 22.96 -3.16
N CYS A 127 -1.77 23.46 -2.81
CA CYS A 127 -2.92 22.59 -2.50
C CYS A 127 -3.46 21.80 -3.70
N GLU A 128 -3.04 22.11 -4.92
CA GLU A 128 -3.38 21.31 -6.11
C GLU A 128 -2.80 19.89 -6.01
N LEU A 129 -1.67 19.73 -5.32
CA LEU A 129 -1.04 18.44 -5.10
C LEU A 129 -1.79 17.55 -4.09
N LEU A 130 -2.77 18.09 -3.37
CA LEU A 130 -3.67 17.34 -2.49
C LEU A 130 -4.92 16.81 -3.23
N ILE A 131 -5.05 17.13 -4.52
CA ILE A 131 -6.09 16.58 -5.40
C ILE A 131 -5.59 15.20 -5.87
N PRO A 132 -6.26 14.07 -5.50
CA PRO A 132 -5.70 12.73 -5.68
C PRO A 132 -5.29 12.41 -7.12
N HIS A 133 -6.18 12.62 -8.08
CA HIS A 133 -5.90 12.32 -9.50
C HIS A 133 -4.76 13.18 -10.06
N ARG A 134 -4.61 14.43 -9.61
CA ARG A 134 -3.54 15.32 -10.02
C ARG A 134 -2.20 14.88 -9.45
N ASN A 135 -2.19 14.50 -8.18
CA ASN A 135 -1.00 13.96 -7.52
C ASN A 135 -0.49 12.70 -8.23
N LEU A 136 -1.40 11.75 -8.55
CA LEU A 136 -1.05 10.54 -9.28
C LEU A 136 -0.53 10.82 -10.69
N ALA A 137 -1.14 11.75 -11.42
CA ALA A 137 -0.70 12.12 -12.77
C ALA A 137 0.72 12.71 -12.75
N ILE A 138 1.04 13.53 -11.77
CA ILE A 138 2.38 14.11 -11.57
C ILE A 138 3.37 13.01 -11.17
N ALA A 139 3.02 12.15 -10.23
CA ALA A 139 3.87 11.05 -9.80
C ALA A 139 4.22 10.11 -10.97
N ALA A 140 3.24 9.76 -11.80
CA ALA A 140 3.45 8.94 -12.99
C ALA A 140 4.42 9.62 -13.99
N LYS A 141 4.30 10.93 -14.20
CA LYS A 141 5.25 11.69 -15.05
C LYS A 141 6.66 11.67 -14.47
N ILE A 142 6.83 11.91 -13.17
CA ILE A 142 8.13 11.85 -12.51
C ILE A 142 8.73 10.45 -12.63
N LEU A 143 7.96 9.38 -12.39
CA LEU A 143 8.42 8.01 -12.57
C LEU A 143 8.88 7.76 -14.01
N ARG A 144 8.12 8.24 -15.00
CA ARG A 144 8.49 8.11 -16.43
C ARG A 144 9.78 8.85 -16.74
N GLU A 145 9.99 10.04 -16.22
CA GLU A 145 11.23 10.81 -16.37
C GLU A 145 12.44 10.09 -15.76
N GLN A 146 12.23 9.31 -14.69
CA GLN A 146 13.27 8.52 -14.07
C GLN A 146 13.56 7.19 -14.77
N TYR A 147 12.69 6.75 -15.68
CA TYR A 147 12.87 5.50 -16.41
C TYR A 147 13.87 5.66 -17.55
N ARG A 148 14.80 4.71 -17.66
CA ARG A 148 15.74 4.61 -18.78
C ARG A 148 15.47 3.35 -19.58
N SER A 149 15.61 3.44 -20.91
CA SER A 149 15.43 2.28 -21.78
C SER A 149 16.41 1.16 -21.43
N GLY A 150 15.94 -0.09 -21.40
CA GLY A 150 16.74 -1.26 -21.05
C GLY A 150 16.84 -1.56 -19.56
N GLU A 151 16.30 -0.70 -18.68
CA GLU A 151 16.26 -0.93 -17.24
C GLU A 151 14.88 -1.44 -16.78
N GLY A 152 14.83 -2.08 -15.59
CA GLY A 152 13.57 -2.37 -14.92
C GLY A 152 12.95 -1.14 -14.24
N TRP A 153 11.64 -1.17 -14.01
CA TRP A 153 10.96 -0.08 -13.31
C TRP A 153 11.43 0.17 -11.88
N LEU A 154 12.02 -0.83 -11.23
CA LEU A 154 12.56 -0.68 -9.87
C LEU A 154 13.75 0.29 -9.82
N GLU A 155 14.54 0.40 -10.88
CA GLU A 155 15.60 1.40 -10.99
C GLU A 155 15.04 2.81 -11.06
N ALA A 156 13.98 3.02 -11.84
CA ALA A 156 13.24 4.28 -11.89
C ALA A 156 12.62 4.63 -10.53
N VAL A 157 12.06 3.65 -9.83
CA VAL A 157 11.53 3.80 -8.46
C VAL A 157 12.62 4.26 -7.48
N GLY A 158 13.82 3.69 -7.57
CA GLY A 158 14.94 4.15 -6.74
C GLY A 158 15.29 5.61 -6.98
N ARG A 159 15.34 6.03 -8.25
CA ARG A 159 15.62 7.42 -8.65
C ARG A 159 14.46 8.38 -8.35
N TYR A 160 13.22 7.89 -8.34
CA TYR A 160 12.07 8.67 -7.87
C TYR A 160 12.27 9.19 -6.47
N HIS A 161 12.70 8.32 -5.55
CA HIS A 161 12.98 8.68 -4.17
C HIS A 161 14.30 9.47 -4.03
N ARG A 162 15.35 9.04 -4.73
CA ARG A 162 16.67 9.64 -4.67
C ARG A 162 17.39 9.57 -6.01
N PRO A 163 17.36 10.64 -6.82
CA PRO A 163 18.01 10.65 -8.14
C PRO A 163 19.52 10.35 -8.12
N ALA A 164 20.21 10.73 -7.03
CA ALA A 164 21.64 10.45 -6.84
C ALA A 164 21.95 8.96 -6.54
N GLY A 165 20.92 8.10 -6.35
CA GLY A 165 21.11 6.68 -6.05
C GLY A 165 21.66 6.42 -4.63
N GLY A 166 22.45 5.34 -4.49
CA GLY A 166 23.07 4.94 -3.23
C GLY A 166 22.20 4.07 -2.33
N PRO A 167 22.63 3.81 -1.07
CA PRO A 167 21.95 2.86 -0.16
C PRO A 167 20.49 3.23 0.13
N LEU A 168 20.16 4.53 0.25
CA LEU A 168 18.78 4.98 0.48
C LEU A 168 17.86 4.66 -0.70
N ALA A 169 18.33 4.88 -1.94
CA ALA A 169 17.57 4.48 -3.13
C ALA A 169 17.40 2.96 -3.21
N ALA A 170 18.43 2.18 -2.84
CA ALA A 170 18.36 0.73 -2.82
C ALA A 170 17.36 0.21 -1.76
N GLY A 171 17.37 0.77 -0.55
CA GLY A 171 16.41 0.46 0.50
C GLY A 171 14.96 0.78 0.08
N TYR A 172 14.77 1.91 -0.56
CA TYR A 172 13.46 2.31 -1.08
C TYR A 172 12.96 1.34 -2.18
N ARG A 173 13.82 0.99 -3.16
CA ARG A 173 13.49 -0.04 -4.17
C ARG A 173 13.05 -1.36 -3.54
N HIS A 174 13.79 -1.81 -2.53
CA HIS A 174 13.45 -3.04 -1.81
C HIS A 174 12.07 -2.96 -1.14
N SER A 175 11.73 -1.84 -0.51
CA SER A 175 10.42 -1.63 0.11
C SER A 175 9.30 -1.62 -0.91
N VAL A 176 9.45 -0.92 -2.04
CA VAL A 176 8.46 -0.88 -3.11
C VAL A 176 8.32 -2.25 -3.79
N SER A 177 9.43 -3.00 -3.99
CA SER A 177 9.37 -4.34 -4.57
C SER A 177 8.54 -5.31 -3.73
N LYS A 178 8.57 -5.19 -2.40
CA LYS A 178 7.68 -5.98 -1.51
C LYS A 178 6.21 -5.70 -1.79
N HIS A 179 5.83 -4.43 -1.95
CA HIS A 179 4.46 -4.08 -2.32
C HIS A 179 4.08 -4.66 -3.68
N MET A 180 4.95 -4.55 -4.70
CA MET A 180 4.70 -5.12 -6.02
C MET A 180 4.52 -6.64 -5.98
N ASN A 181 5.35 -7.36 -5.24
CA ASN A 181 5.25 -8.81 -5.08
C ASN A 181 3.92 -9.22 -4.41
N GLN A 182 3.46 -8.47 -3.43
CA GLN A 182 2.15 -8.69 -2.80
C GLN A 182 1.00 -8.52 -3.80
N LEU A 183 1.07 -7.52 -4.67
CA LEU A 183 0.07 -7.27 -5.73
C LEU A 183 0.05 -8.41 -6.77
N THR A 184 1.22 -8.93 -7.15
CA THR A 184 1.35 -10.02 -8.15
C THR A 184 0.88 -11.36 -7.59
N ALA A 185 1.32 -11.72 -6.39
CA ALA A 185 0.93 -12.99 -5.73
C ALA A 185 -0.57 -13.12 -5.54
N ALA A 186 -1.24 -12.04 -5.56
CA ALA A 186 -2.66 -11.93 -5.41
C ALA A 186 -3.44 -12.05 -6.71
N ARG A 187 -2.89 -11.55 -7.79
CA ARG A 187 -3.45 -11.71 -9.14
C ARG A 187 -3.42 -13.18 -9.58
N SER A 188 -2.37 -13.93 -9.22
CA SER A 188 -2.25 -15.37 -9.53
C SER A 188 -3.19 -16.26 -8.74
N LYS A 189 -3.87 -15.76 -7.70
CA LYS A 189 -4.85 -16.51 -6.88
C LYS A 189 -6.30 -16.19 -7.25
N GLN A 190 -6.54 -15.32 -8.20
CA GLN A 190 -7.88 -15.12 -8.77
C GLN A 190 -8.10 -16.16 -9.87
N PRO A 191 -9.18 -17.00 -9.77
CA PRO A 191 -9.55 -18.01 -10.77
C PRO A 191 -9.93 -17.40 -12.11
#